data_b7729a7196f5ca74d9d057a61aa33399
#
_entry.id   b7729a7196f5ca74d9d057a61aa33399
#
_cell.length_a   1.000
_cell.length_b   1.000
_cell.length_c   1.000
_cell.angle_alpha   90.00
_cell.angle_beta   90.00
_cell.angle_gamma   90.00
#
_symmetry.space_group_name_H-M   'P 1'
#
loop_
_entity.id
_entity.type
_entity.pdbx_description
1 polymer ?
#
loop_
_entity_poly.entity_id
_entity_poly.type
_entity_poly.pdbx_seq_one_letter_code
_entity_poly.pdbx_strand_id
1 'polypeptide(L)'
;MSELYLATPVLAQAEPFLSALHKQLATCQPAALLLRLPPVAQMPDSAAAPLVAAVASCVQPMGIALMLQNRAALAVAQACDGVHLCGDEAPDTATARRVVGEAMQLGVDVGLSRDHAMRAGEEGADYICFTPGEDVAATPESVAAVLELTRWWAVMMELPVVAQASVAAEVAPLTAAGADFIMPAQGWWDSPQDWSL
;
A
#
# COMPACT_ATOMS: atom_id res chain seq x y z
N MET A 1 10.69 1.39 -14.90
CA MET A 1 9.97 2.64 -14.52
C MET A 1 9.03 2.22 -13.41
N SER A 2 9.13 2.85 -12.26
CA SER A 2 8.26 2.51 -11.13
C SER A 2 6.85 3.04 -11.36
N GLU A 3 5.85 2.36 -10.84
CA GLU A 3 4.45 2.77 -10.89
C GLU A 3 4.03 3.39 -9.54
N LEU A 4 2.98 4.20 -9.57
CA LEU A 4 2.46 4.88 -8.40
C LEU A 4 1.54 3.93 -7.60
N TYR A 5 1.80 3.79 -6.31
CA TYR A 5 0.97 3.07 -5.35
C TYR A 5 0.48 4.05 -4.28
N LEU A 6 -0.78 4.44 -4.31
CA LEU A 6 -1.31 5.44 -3.38
C LEU A 6 -1.89 4.80 -2.13
N ALA A 7 -1.58 5.36 -0.96
CA ALA A 7 -2.27 5.02 0.29
C ALA A 7 -3.20 6.17 0.69
N THR A 8 -4.47 5.87 1.01
CA THR A 8 -5.41 6.90 1.48
C THR A 8 -5.05 7.36 2.90
N PRO A 9 -5.48 8.55 3.32
CA PRO A 9 -5.64 8.80 4.74
C PRO A 9 -6.55 7.73 5.37
N VAL A 10 -6.57 7.61 6.70
CA VAL A 10 -7.53 6.72 7.39
C VAL A 10 -8.94 7.28 7.19
N LEU A 11 -9.80 6.54 6.50
CA LEU A 11 -11.12 7.01 6.09
C LEU A 11 -12.22 6.43 6.99
N ALA A 12 -12.91 7.30 7.71
CA ALA A 12 -14.12 6.96 8.44
C ALA A 12 -15.41 7.18 7.62
N GLN A 13 -15.33 7.91 6.51
CA GLN A 13 -16.44 8.23 5.60
C GLN A 13 -15.91 8.33 4.18
N ALA A 14 -16.76 8.01 3.20
CA ALA A 14 -16.38 8.09 1.79
C ALA A 14 -16.21 9.55 1.31
N GLU A 15 -17.16 10.42 1.66
CA GLU A 15 -17.06 11.85 1.36
C GLU A 15 -16.45 12.63 2.55
N PRO A 16 -15.64 13.69 2.32
CA PRO A 16 -15.35 14.32 1.01
C PRO A 16 -14.20 13.67 0.21
N PHE A 17 -13.63 12.54 0.68
CA PHE A 17 -12.45 11.94 0.07
C PHE A 17 -12.67 11.53 -1.39
N LEU A 18 -13.81 10.93 -1.75
CA LEU A 18 -14.12 10.51 -3.12
C LEU A 18 -14.07 11.69 -4.10
N SER A 19 -14.54 12.85 -3.69
CA SER A 19 -14.48 14.07 -4.50
C SER A 19 -13.02 14.53 -4.75
N ALA A 20 -12.16 14.41 -3.74
CA ALA A 20 -10.72 14.70 -3.88
C ALA A 20 -10.03 13.63 -4.75
N LEU A 21 -10.33 12.37 -4.52
CA LEU A 21 -9.80 11.23 -5.30
C LEU A 21 -10.10 11.39 -6.79
N HIS A 22 -11.34 11.68 -7.18
CA HIS A 22 -11.72 11.89 -8.59
C HIS A 22 -10.88 12.98 -9.26
N LYS A 23 -10.61 14.09 -8.55
CA LYS A 23 -9.77 15.17 -9.09
C LYS A 23 -8.33 14.71 -9.33
N GLN A 24 -7.77 13.92 -8.42
CA GLN A 24 -6.41 13.41 -8.55
C GLN A 24 -6.30 12.37 -9.67
N LEU A 25 -7.25 11.45 -9.76
CA LEU A 25 -7.27 10.43 -10.80
C LEU A 25 -7.48 11.00 -12.23
N ALA A 26 -7.92 12.25 -12.35
CA ALA A 26 -7.95 12.95 -13.63
C ALA A 26 -6.54 13.37 -14.12
N THR A 27 -5.56 13.43 -13.24
CA THR A 27 -4.19 13.90 -13.54
C THR A 27 -3.12 12.83 -13.34
N CYS A 28 -3.39 11.77 -12.58
CA CYS A 28 -2.49 10.64 -12.38
C CYS A 28 -3.28 9.33 -12.44
N GLN A 29 -2.61 8.26 -12.87
CA GLN A 29 -3.17 6.91 -12.90
C GLN A 29 -2.28 5.98 -12.07
N PRO A 30 -2.57 5.82 -10.76
CA PRO A 30 -1.84 4.88 -9.94
C PRO A 30 -2.14 3.44 -10.37
N ALA A 31 -1.18 2.53 -10.20
CA ALA A 31 -1.41 1.11 -10.40
C ALA A 31 -2.31 0.52 -9.30
N ALA A 32 -2.16 1.00 -8.07
CA ALA A 32 -2.94 0.55 -6.93
C ALA A 32 -3.30 1.68 -5.97
N LEU A 33 -4.42 1.48 -5.26
CA LEU A 33 -4.88 2.32 -4.16
C LEU A 33 -5.04 1.45 -2.90
N LEU A 34 -4.26 1.75 -1.85
CA LEU A 34 -4.43 1.15 -0.52
C LEU A 34 -5.49 1.94 0.26
N LEU A 35 -6.62 1.31 0.50
CA LEU A 35 -7.68 1.87 1.34
C LEU A 35 -7.38 1.58 2.81
N ARG A 36 -7.17 2.64 3.58
CA ARG A 36 -6.93 2.59 5.01
C ARG A 36 -8.20 2.94 5.77
N LEU A 37 -8.57 2.09 6.72
CA LEU A 37 -9.78 2.25 7.54
C LEU A 37 -9.40 2.33 9.02
N PRO A 38 -10.27 2.91 9.88
CA PRO A 38 -10.09 2.83 11.32
C PRO A 38 -10.00 1.37 11.79
N PRO A 39 -9.37 1.08 12.93
CA PRO A 39 -9.37 -0.26 13.53
C PRO A 39 -10.76 -0.88 13.61
N VAL A 40 -10.85 -2.22 13.53
CA VAL A 40 -12.13 -2.96 13.55
C VAL A 40 -12.97 -2.62 14.78
N ALA A 41 -12.33 -2.35 15.92
CA ALA A 41 -13.01 -1.93 17.16
C ALA A 41 -13.76 -0.60 17.02
N GLN A 42 -13.31 0.30 16.14
CA GLN A 42 -13.93 1.61 15.88
C GLN A 42 -14.90 1.55 14.69
N MET A 43 -14.59 0.73 13.68
CA MET A 43 -15.39 0.55 12.49
C MET A 43 -15.49 -0.94 12.14
N PRO A 44 -16.53 -1.65 12.59
CA PRO A 44 -16.77 -3.05 12.23
C PRO A 44 -16.91 -3.22 10.70
N ASP A 45 -16.64 -4.41 10.18
CA ASP A 45 -16.69 -4.70 8.75
C ASP A 45 -18.07 -4.40 8.12
N SER A 46 -19.15 -4.61 8.85
CA SER A 46 -20.49 -4.25 8.39
C SER A 46 -20.69 -2.74 8.17
N ALA A 47 -20.02 -1.91 8.96
CA ALA A 47 -20.03 -0.45 8.78
C ALA A 47 -19.03 0.01 7.71
N ALA A 48 -17.93 -0.72 7.54
CA ALA A 48 -16.90 -0.41 6.55
C ALA A 48 -17.30 -0.81 5.12
N ALA A 49 -18.08 -1.86 4.94
CA ALA A 49 -18.44 -2.43 3.64
C ALA A 49 -19.02 -1.41 2.64
N PRO A 50 -19.96 -0.51 3.01
CA PRO A 50 -20.45 0.50 2.07
C PRO A 50 -19.38 1.49 1.60
N LEU A 51 -18.42 1.83 2.48
CA LEU A 51 -17.30 2.72 2.13
C LEU A 51 -16.35 2.01 1.15
N VAL A 52 -15.99 0.75 1.42
CA VAL A 52 -15.16 -0.06 0.52
C VAL A 52 -15.83 -0.16 -0.85
N ALA A 53 -17.12 -0.49 -0.91
CA ALA A 53 -17.86 -0.58 -2.17
C ALA A 53 -17.89 0.74 -2.94
N ALA A 54 -18.03 1.88 -2.25
CA ALA A 54 -18.01 3.19 -2.88
C ALA A 54 -16.64 3.52 -3.51
N VAL A 55 -15.53 3.21 -2.80
CA VAL A 55 -14.18 3.39 -3.33
C VAL A 55 -13.91 2.43 -4.48
N ALA A 56 -14.29 1.15 -4.35
CA ALA A 56 -14.14 0.14 -5.41
C ALA A 56 -14.83 0.58 -6.71
N SER A 57 -16.07 1.06 -6.62
CA SER A 57 -16.82 1.57 -7.77
C SER A 57 -16.18 2.78 -8.44
N CYS A 58 -15.33 3.52 -7.73
CA CYS A 58 -14.59 4.65 -8.26
C CYS A 58 -13.31 4.19 -8.99
N VAL A 59 -12.54 3.26 -8.42
CA VAL A 59 -11.16 3.00 -8.88
C VAL A 59 -11.02 1.77 -9.78
N GLN A 60 -11.72 0.68 -9.50
CA GLN A 60 -11.59 -0.57 -10.27
C GLN A 60 -12.00 -0.42 -11.75
N PRO A 61 -13.07 0.34 -12.12
CA PRO A 61 -13.39 0.57 -13.54
C PRO A 61 -12.30 1.33 -14.31
N MET A 62 -11.39 2.01 -13.61
CA MET A 62 -10.25 2.72 -14.19
C MET A 62 -9.01 1.82 -14.34
N GLY A 63 -9.09 0.55 -13.94
CA GLY A 63 -7.96 -0.38 -13.93
C GLY A 63 -6.99 -0.19 -12.76
N ILE A 64 -7.42 0.52 -11.71
CA ILE A 64 -6.63 0.74 -10.49
C ILE A 64 -6.96 -0.37 -9.49
N ALA A 65 -5.97 -1.14 -9.06
CA ALA A 65 -6.16 -2.20 -8.09
C ALA A 65 -6.53 -1.63 -6.71
N LEU A 66 -7.63 -2.10 -6.12
CA LEU A 66 -8.03 -1.73 -4.77
C LEU A 66 -7.47 -2.72 -3.76
N MET A 67 -6.51 -2.25 -2.94
CA MET A 67 -5.94 -2.99 -1.83
C MET A 67 -6.60 -2.54 -0.53
N LEU A 68 -6.97 -3.49 0.35
CA LEU A 68 -7.56 -3.16 1.64
C LEU A 68 -6.59 -3.47 2.79
N GLN A 69 -6.41 -2.51 3.70
CA GLN A 69 -5.50 -2.68 4.84
C GLN A 69 -6.05 -3.67 5.86
N ASN A 70 -5.28 -4.72 6.20
CA ASN A 70 -5.46 -5.66 7.32
C ASN A 70 -6.82 -6.40 7.42
N ARG A 71 -7.72 -6.27 6.45
CA ARG A 71 -9.09 -6.81 6.52
C ARG A 71 -9.37 -7.85 5.45
N ALA A 72 -8.68 -9.00 5.53
CA ALA A 72 -8.73 -10.04 4.51
C ALA A 72 -10.15 -10.54 4.21
N ALA A 73 -10.96 -10.84 5.23
CA ALA A 73 -12.33 -11.32 5.04
C ALA A 73 -13.22 -10.27 4.38
N LEU A 74 -13.08 -8.99 4.76
CA LEU A 74 -13.82 -7.89 4.14
C LEU A 74 -13.39 -7.67 2.69
N ALA A 75 -12.10 -7.75 2.41
CA ALA A 75 -11.57 -7.62 1.05
C ALA A 75 -12.17 -8.67 0.11
N VAL A 76 -12.22 -9.94 0.55
CA VAL A 76 -12.89 -11.02 -0.20
C VAL A 76 -14.37 -10.73 -0.40
N ALA A 77 -15.08 -10.34 0.66
CA ALA A 77 -16.53 -10.06 0.60
C ALA A 77 -16.88 -8.88 -0.31
N GLN A 78 -16.00 -7.90 -0.45
CA GLN A 78 -16.18 -6.70 -1.27
C GLN A 78 -15.50 -6.79 -2.64
N ALA A 79 -14.97 -7.95 -3.02
CA ALA A 79 -14.25 -8.17 -4.28
C ALA A 79 -13.15 -7.13 -4.53
N CYS A 80 -12.36 -6.79 -3.50
CA CYS A 80 -11.14 -6.03 -3.67
C CYS A 80 -10.11 -6.85 -4.46
N ASP A 81 -9.11 -6.19 -5.04
CA ASP A 81 -8.05 -6.85 -5.80
C ASP A 81 -7.01 -7.48 -4.88
N GLY A 82 -6.90 -7.01 -3.63
CA GLY A 82 -5.97 -7.57 -2.67
C GLY A 82 -6.07 -7.00 -1.26
N VAL A 83 -5.13 -7.47 -0.45
CA VAL A 83 -4.93 -7.06 0.95
C VAL A 83 -3.50 -6.62 1.14
N HIS A 84 -3.30 -5.58 1.93
CA HIS A 84 -1.98 -5.11 2.36
C HIS A 84 -1.89 -5.17 3.88
N LEU A 85 -0.96 -5.99 4.36
CA LEU A 85 -0.73 -6.17 5.80
C LEU A 85 0.29 -5.15 6.28
N CYS A 86 -0.03 -4.42 7.34
CA CYS A 86 0.89 -3.46 7.95
C CYS A 86 0.58 -3.21 9.42
N GLY A 87 1.62 -2.85 10.17
CA GLY A 87 1.54 -2.55 11.60
C GLY A 87 1.31 -3.77 12.49
N ASP A 88 1.26 -3.52 13.80
CA ASP A 88 1.18 -4.58 14.83
C ASP A 88 -0.18 -5.30 14.87
N GLU A 89 -1.23 -4.70 14.30
CA GLU A 89 -2.57 -5.29 14.23
C GLU A 89 -2.77 -6.21 13.01
N ALA A 90 -1.78 -6.32 12.12
CA ALA A 90 -1.86 -7.19 10.96
C ALA A 90 -1.86 -8.68 11.39
N PRO A 91 -2.69 -9.53 10.77
CA PRO A 91 -2.54 -10.97 10.92
C PRO A 91 -1.20 -11.42 10.32
N ASP A 92 -0.71 -12.59 10.72
CA ASP A 92 0.45 -13.17 10.04
C ASP A 92 0.14 -13.49 8.57
N THR A 93 1.19 -13.43 7.74
CA THR A 93 1.07 -13.57 6.27
C THR A 93 0.41 -14.89 5.87
N ALA A 94 0.80 -16.00 6.48
CA ALA A 94 0.24 -17.32 6.16
C ALA A 94 -1.25 -17.43 6.53
N THR A 95 -1.68 -16.77 7.61
CA THR A 95 -3.10 -16.70 7.99
C THR A 95 -3.89 -15.85 7.00
N ALA A 96 -3.37 -14.69 6.61
CA ALA A 96 -4.00 -13.84 5.61
C ALA A 96 -4.12 -14.57 4.26
N ARG A 97 -3.04 -15.24 3.79
CA ARG A 97 -3.02 -16.02 2.55
C ARG A 97 -4.12 -17.09 2.53
N ARG A 98 -4.32 -17.80 3.62
CA ARG A 98 -5.42 -18.79 3.72
C ARG A 98 -6.81 -18.19 3.55
N VAL A 99 -7.01 -16.94 3.96
CA VAL A 99 -8.29 -16.24 3.81
C VAL A 99 -8.49 -15.72 2.40
N VAL A 100 -7.48 -15.06 1.83
CA VAL A 100 -7.59 -14.43 0.49
C VAL A 100 -7.45 -15.43 -0.66
N GLY A 101 -6.85 -16.61 -0.40
CA GLY A 101 -6.58 -17.62 -1.44
C GLY A 101 -5.50 -17.17 -2.43
N GLU A 102 -5.34 -17.89 -3.53
CA GLU A 102 -4.29 -17.66 -4.53
C GLU A 102 -4.64 -16.57 -5.57
N ALA A 103 -5.92 -16.19 -5.66
CA ALA A 103 -6.39 -15.28 -6.71
C ALA A 103 -6.25 -13.79 -6.35
N MET A 104 -6.17 -13.47 -5.06
CA MET A 104 -6.05 -12.09 -4.58
C MET A 104 -4.60 -11.77 -4.24
N GLN A 105 -4.21 -10.52 -4.52
CA GLN A 105 -2.89 -10.01 -4.16
C GLN A 105 -2.76 -9.86 -2.64
N LEU A 106 -1.64 -10.29 -2.10
CA LEU A 106 -1.28 -10.12 -0.70
C LEU A 106 0.05 -9.37 -0.58
N GLY A 107 0.00 -8.14 -0.13
CA GLY A 107 1.17 -7.34 0.17
C GLY A 107 1.50 -7.30 1.66
N VAL A 108 2.76 -7.16 1.99
CA VAL A 108 3.21 -7.08 3.38
C VAL A 108 4.17 -5.90 3.57
N ASP A 109 3.81 -4.97 4.45
CA ASP A 109 4.75 -3.99 4.97
C ASP A 109 5.67 -4.67 5.98
N VAL A 110 6.92 -4.70 5.66
CA VAL A 110 7.96 -5.39 6.44
C VAL A 110 8.82 -4.41 7.24
N GLY A 111 8.42 -3.14 7.26
CA GLY A 111 9.20 -2.08 7.88
C GLY A 111 10.60 -1.99 7.27
N LEU A 112 11.61 -2.02 8.12
CA LEU A 112 13.03 -2.00 7.72
C LEU A 112 13.73 -3.33 8.01
N SER A 113 12.99 -4.45 7.95
CA SER A 113 13.49 -5.78 8.34
C SER A 113 13.68 -6.72 7.16
N ARG A 114 14.93 -7.08 6.87
CA ARG A 114 15.26 -8.12 5.88
C ARG A 114 14.69 -9.50 6.24
N ASP A 115 14.77 -9.85 7.52
CA ASP A 115 14.25 -11.13 8.02
C ASP A 115 12.73 -11.23 7.84
N HIS A 116 11.99 -10.14 8.14
CA HIS A 116 10.56 -10.10 7.91
C HIS A 116 10.23 -10.19 6.42
N ALA A 117 10.98 -9.50 5.55
CA ALA A 117 10.78 -9.55 4.10
C ALA A 117 10.94 -10.98 3.55
N MET A 118 12.01 -11.69 3.97
CA MET A 118 12.24 -13.08 3.57
C MET A 118 11.09 -14.00 4.01
N ARG A 119 10.69 -13.90 5.29
CA ARG A 119 9.59 -14.71 5.82
C ARG A 119 8.26 -14.42 5.13
N ALA A 120 7.95 -13.14 4.90
CA ALA A 120 6.71 -12.78 4.21
C ALA A 120 6.63 -13.40 2.81
N GLY A 121 7.74 -13.40 2.06
CA GLY A 121 7.82 -14.08 0.77
C GLY A 121 7.61 -15.59 0.88
N GLU A 122 8.27 -16.25 1.83
CA GLU A 122 8.12 -17.69 2.08
C GLU A 122 6.70 -18.08 2.52
N GLU A 123 6.00 -17.19 3.22
CA GLU A 123 4.63 -17.36 3.70
C GLU A 123 3.56 -17.00 2.67
N GLY A 124 3.96 -16.56 1.46
CA GLY A 124 3.09 -16.37 0.31
C GLY A 124 2.66 -14.93 0.06
N ALA A 125 3.44 -13.94 0.45
CA ALA A 125 3.25 -12.57 -0.05
C ALA A 125 3.50 -12.52 -1.56
N ASP A 126 2.71 -11.70 -2.28
CA ASP A 126 2.89 -11.42 -3.71
C ASP A 126 3.79 -10.22 -3.94
N TYR A 127 3.94 -9.34 -2.97
CA TYR A 127 4.89 -8.24 -2.95
C TYR A 127 5.21 -7.83 -1.51
N ILE A 128 6.34 -7.17 -1.33
CA ILE A 128 6.69 -6.57 -0.04
C ILE A 128 6.73 -5.04 -0.13
N CYS A 129 6.62 -4.38 1.03
CA CYS A 129 6.75 -2.95 1.14
C CYS A 129 7.79 -2.58 2.20
N PHE A 130 8.77 -1.75 1.83
CA PHE A 130 9.70 -1.15 2.79
C PHE A 130 9.23 0.25 3.15
N THR A 131 8.99 0.45 4.45
CA THR A 131 8.57 1.74 5.02
C THR A 131 9.34 2.04 6.30
N PRO A 132 9.47 3.31 6.71
CA PRO A 132 9.93 3.64 8.06
C PRO A 132 8.97 3.20 9.17
N GLY A 133 7.74 2.85 8.80
CA GLY A 133 6.63 2.52 9.67
C GLY A 133 5.42 3.42 9.41
N GLU A 134 4.23 2.91 9.75
CA GLU A 134 2.99 3.66 9.60
C GLU A 134 2.98 4.84 10.58
N ASP A 135 2.69 6.05 10.08
CA ASP A 135 2.65 7.29 10.87
C ASP A 135 3.97 7.66 11.61
N VAL A 136 5.08 7.03 11.23
CA VAL A 136 6.41 7.37 11.75
C VAL A 136 7.03 8.48 10.89
N ALA A 137 7.47 9.55 11.53
CA ALA A 137 8.22 10.59 10.83
C ALA A 137 9.53 10.02 10.28
N ALA A 138 9.75 10.18 8.98
CA ALA A 138 10.97 9.71 8.35
C ALA A 138 12.19 10.48 8.87
N THR A 139 13.26 9.75 9.17
CA THR A 139 14.57 10.32 9.50
C THR A 139 15.55 10.06 8.33
N PRO A 140 16.65 10.81 8.21
CA PRO A 140 17.64 10.53 7.18
C PRO A 140 18.12 9.08 7.20
N GLU A 141 18.23 8.47 8.37
CA GLU A 141 18.66 7.09 8.55
C GLU A 141 17.60 6.11 8.02
N SER A 142 16.32 6.34 8.31
CA SER A 142 15.25 5.47 7.82
C SER A 142 15.06 5.59 6.31
N VAL A 143 15.20 6.78 5.74
CA VAL A 143 15.19 7.00 4.28
C VAL A 143 16.34 6.26 3.61
N ALA A 144 17.54 6.36 4.15
CA ALA A 144 18.71 5.62 3.65
C ALA A 144 18.50 4.10 3.75
N ALA A 145 17.87 3.63 4.83
CA ALA A 145 17.56 2.21 5.01
C ALA A 145 16.54 1.70 3.99
N VAL A 146 15.46 2.44 3.72
CA VAL A 146 14.49 2.08 2.66
C VAL A 146 15.20 1.95 1.31
N LEU A 147 16.05 2.91 0.95
CA LEU A 147 16.81 2.88 -0.31
C LEU A 147 17.75 1.67 -0.40
N GLU A 148 18.47 1.36 0.68
CA GLU A 148 19.40 0.21 0.73
C GLU A 148 18.64 -1.11 0.63
N LEU A 149 17.54 -1.25 1.37
CA LEU A 149 16.72 -2.46 1.40
C LEU A 149 16.03 -2.69 0.06
N THR A 150 15.51 -1.65 -0.57
CA THR A 150 14.92 -1.72 -1.92
C THR A 150 15.95 -2.24 -2.93
N ARG A 151 17.16 -1.66 -2.94
CA ARG A 151 18.25 -2.10 -3.84
C ARG A 151 18.65 -3.56 -3.58
N TRP A 152 18.77 -3.93 -2.32
CA TRP A 152 19.11 -5.31 -1.95
C TRP A 152 18.03 -6.28 -2.43
N TRP A 153 16.75 -5.98 -2.20
CA TRP A 153 15.63 -6.84 -2.59
C TRP A 153 15.53 -6.99 -4.10
N ALA A 154 15.56 -5.89 -4.84
CA ALA A 154 15.44 -5.88 -6.30
C ALA A 154 16.55 -6.67 -7.01
N VAL A 155 17.73 -6.83 -6.37
CA VAL A 155 18.83 -7.65 -6.91
C VAL A 155 18.70 -9.13 -6.53
N MET A 156 18.17 -9.41 -5.35
CA MET A 156 18.20 -10.77 -4.76
C MET A 156 16.91 -11.56 -4.97
N MET A 157 15.78 -10.88 -5.18
CA MET A 157 14.46 -11.48 -5.20
C MET A 157 13.70 -11.13 -6.48
N GLU A 158 12.80 -12.03 -6.88
CA GLU A 158 11.89 -11.82 -8.01
C GLU A 158 10.56 -11.18 -7.59
N LEU A 159 10.22 -11.23 -6.29
CA LEU A 159 8.99 -10.64 -5.78
C LEU A 159 9.05 -9.11 -5.92
N PRO A 160 7.98 -8.47 -6.44
CA PRO A 160 7.89 -7.02 -6.55
C PRO A 160 8.09 -6.30 -5.21
N VAL A 161 8.67 -5.10 -5.28
CA VAL A 161 8.89 -4.26 -4.11
C VAL A 161 8.23 -2.89 -4.24
N VAL A 162 7.45 -2.56 -3.22
CA VAL A 162 6.95 -1.21 -2.96
C VAL A 162 7.95 -0.50 -2.04
N ALA A 163 8.36 0.72 -2.38
CA ALA A 163 9.20 1.55 -1.53
C ALA A 163 8.47 2.83 -1.15
N GLN A 164 8.39 3.12 0.15
CA GLN A 164 7.81 4.38 0.59
C GLN A 164 8.79 5.53 0.36
N ALA A 165 8.30 6.59 -0.31
CA ALA A 165 8.98 7.86 -0.45
C ALA A 165 8.37 8.88 0.51
N SER A 166 9.18 9.46 1.38
CA SER A 166 8.75 10.47 2.36
C SER A 166 8.60 11.85 1.73
N VAL A 167 9.42 12.13 0.71
CA VAL A 167 9.40 13.36 -0.09
C VAL A 167 9.64 13.05 -1.56
N ALA A 168 9.19 13.92 -2.44
CA ALA A 168 9.30 13.75 -3.89
C ALA A 168 10.74 13.53 -4.40
N ALA A 169 11.73 14.11 -3.74
CA ALA A 169 13.14 13.95 -4.10
C ALA A 169 13.66 12.49 -3.98
N GLU A 170 12.97 11.63 -3.26
CA GLU A 170 13.33 10.21 -3.07
C GLU A 170 12.83 9.31 -4.21
N VAL A 171 11.88 9.78 -5.02
CA VAL A 171 11.30 9.00 -6.12
C VAL A 171 12.37 8.49 -7.10
N ALA A 172 13.19 9.39 -7.62
CA ALA A 172 14.23 9.02 -8.60
C ALA A 172 15.29 8.07 -8.03
N PRO A 173 15.85 8.29 -6.83
CA PRO A 173 16.73 7.31 -6.16
C PRO A 173 16.11 5.94 -5.94
N LEU A 174 14.85 5.86 -5.48
CA LEU A 174 14.15 4.59 -5.24
C LEU A 174 13.85 3.85 -6.54
N THR A 175 13.43 4.58 -7.58
CA THR A 175 13.26 4.01 -8.93
C THR A 175 14.59 3.44 -9.46
N ALA A 176 15.69 4.17 -9.30
CA ALA A 176 17.03 3.70 -9.69
C ALA A 176 17.53 2.52 -8.85
N ALA A 177 17.03 2.36 -7.62
CA ALA A 177 17.30 1.22 -6.75
C ALA A 177 16.53 -0.04 -7.16
N GLY A 178 15.54 0.08 -8.05
CA GLY A 178 14.75 -1.04 -8.56
C GLY A 178 13.39 -1.22 -7.89
N ALA A 179 12.84 -0.17 -7.26
CA ALA A 179 11.45 -0.22 -6.80
C ALA A 179 10.50 -0.44 -7.97
N ASP A 180 9.61 -1.42 -7.87
CA ASP A 180 8.53 -1.64 -8.84
C ASP A 180 7.44 -0.59 -8.65
N PHE A 181 7.15 -0.27 -7.40
CA PHE A 181 6.15 0.74 -7.03
C PHE A 181 6.74 1.74 -6.03
N ILE A 182 6.32 2.99 -6.19
CA ILE A 182 6.59 4.05 -5.19
C ILE A 182 5.29 4.37 -4.46
N MET A 183 5.36 4.31 -3.13
CA MET A 183 4.27 4.73 -2.24
C MET A 183 4.63 6.09 -1.63
N PRO A 184 4.06 7.19 -2.11
CA PRO A 184 4.26 8.50 -1.48
C PRO A 184 3.68 8.53 -0.07
N ALA A 185 4.34 9.22 0.85
CA ALA A 185 3.79 9.52 2.16
C ALA A 185 2.52 10.38 2.08
N GLN A 186 1.79 10.51 3.19
CA GLN A 186 0.48 11.18 3.23
C GLN A 186 0.49 12.63 2.70
N GLY A 187 1.62 13.33 2.77
CA GLY A 187 1.79 14.68 2.19
C GLY A 187 1.55 14.76 0.68
N TRP A 188 1.54 13.62 -0.03
CA TRP A 188 1.16 13.59 -1.45
C TRP A 188 -0.25 14.15 -1.70
N TRP A 189 -1.19 13.87 -0.81
CA TRP A 189 -2.58 14.32 -0.96
C TRP A 189 -2.74 15.85 -0.89
N ASP A 190 -1.81 16.54 -0.25
CA ASP A 190 -1.80 18.01 -0.13
C ASP A 190 -1.16 18.67 -1.35
N SER A 191 -0.15 18.04 -1.97
CA SER A 191 0.63 18.62 -3.07
C SER A 191 1.07 17.55 -4.09
N PRO A 192 0.13 16.87 -4.77
CA PRO A 192 0.47 15.78 -5.70
C PRO A 192 1.31 16.22 -6.90
N GLN A 193 1.20 17.50 -7.32
CA GLN A 193 1.96 18.08 -8.43
C GLN A 193 3.47 18.14 -8.18
N ASP A 194 3.91 18.06 -6.93
CA ASP A 194 5.32 18.10 -6.56
C ASP A 194 6.01 16.74 -6.78
N TRP A 195 5.24 15.68 -7.01
CA TRP A 195 5.70 14.32 -7.19
C TRP A 195 5.73 13.93 -8.67
N SER A 196 6.91 13.78 -9.23
CA SER A 196 7.11 13.34 -10.62
C SER A 196 7.28 11.82 -10.65
N LEU A 197 6.23 11.09 -11.04
CA LEU A 197 6.20 9.63 -11.23
C LEU A 197 5.82 9.30 -12.67
#